data_fefd69e3c407e017ac861556605e4cfa
#
_entry.id   fefd69e3c407e017ac861556605e4cfa
#
_cell.length_a   1.000
_cell.length_b   1.000
_cell.length_c   1.000
_cell.angle_alpha   90.00
_cell.angle_beta   90.00
_cell.angle_gamma   90.00
#
_symmetry.space_group_name_H-M   'P 1'
#
loop_
_entity.id
_entity.type
_entity.pdbx_description
1 polymer ?
#
loop_
_entity_poly.entity_id
_entity_poly.type
_entity_poly.pdbx_seq_one_letter_code
_entity_poly.pdbx_strand_id
1 'polypeptide(L)'
;MNTYEELKKYASKTKPNIPRMYKYNEKARMAFDELIERIDAEEKAKINAKLAKEFIQRKELLPCVQYILNHGCAKGNRNNTTVALASSLFQIGKTHDEVLEIIMHWNITKNEDPLDESEIRTTVRSAMNNANQNRFYGCTMFKDLDVCVKGCPIHK
;
A
#
# COMPACT_ATOMS: atom_id res chain seq x y z
N MET A 1 -16.01 -27.83 -18.06
CA MET A 1 -14.93 -26.97 -17.46
C MET A 1 -13.61 -27.62 -17.82
N ASN A 2 -12.86 -27.00 -18.73
CA ASN A 2 -11.55 -27.55 -19.11
C ASN A 2 -10.57 -27.30 -17.97
N THR A 3 -10.06 -28.38 -17.40
CA THR A 3 -9.06 -28.29 -16.34
C THR A 3 -7.70 -27.87 -16.93
N TYR A 4 -6.85 -27.30 -16.12
CA TYR A 4 -5.47 -26.91 -16.49
C TYR A 4 -4.70 -28.06 -17.17
N GLU A 5 -4.96 -29.31 -16.78
CA GLU A 5 -4.34 -30.51 -17.35
C GLU A 5 -4.83 -30.80 -18.79
N GLU A 6 -6.10 -30.51 -19.10
CA GLU A 6 -6.64 -30.65 -20.46
C GLU A 6 -6.04 -29.60 -21.39
N LEU A 7 -5.90 -28.33 -20.90
CA LEU A 7 -5.24 -27.28 -21.65
C LEU A 7 -3.76 -27.59 -21.92
N LYS A 8 -3.06 -28.16 -20.93
CA LYS A 8 -1.67 -28.60 -21.07
C LYS A 8 -1.51 -29.73 -22.07
N LYS A 9 -2.44 -30.69 -22.08
CA LYS A 9 -2.48 -31.80 -23.02
C LYS A 9 -2.83 -31.33 -24.44
N TYR A 10 -3.65 -30.29 -24.58
CA TYR A 10 -3.98 -29.67 -25.85
C TYR A 10 -2.77 -28.88 -26.40
N ALA A 11 -2.12 -28.09 -25.56
CA ALA A 11 -0.92 -27.33 -25.90
C ALA A 11 0.27 -28.23 -26.29
N SER A 12 0.36 -29.43 -25.71
CA SER A 12 1.43 -30.40 -26.07
C SER A 12 1.16 -31.13 -27.39
N LYS A 13 -0.08 -31.26 -27.84
CA LYS A 13 -0.48 -31.91 -29.10
C LYS A 13 -0.42 -30.99 -30.31
N THR A 14 -0.65 -29.73 -30.12
CA THR A 14 -0.50 -28.70 -31.14
C THR A 14 0.83 -28.03 -30.95
N LYS A 15 1.92 -28.63 -31.48
CA LYS A 15 3.08 -27.81 -31.79
C LYS A 15 2.68 -26.96 -33.00
N PRO A 16 2.34 -25.67 -32.81
CA PRO A 16 2.18 -24.80 -33.93
C PRO A 16 3.51 -24.81 -34.63
N ASN A 17 3.52 -25.00 -35.93
CA ASN A 17 4.67 -24.72 -36.78
C ASN A 17 4.86 -23.18 -36.70
N ILE A 18 5.38 -22.73 -35.54
CA ILE A 18 5.71 -21.33 -35.36
C ILE A 18 6.88 -21.14 -36.32
N PRO A 19 6.68 -20.37 -37.42
CA PRO A 19 7.78 -20.03 -38.29
C PRO A 19 8.87 -19.51 -37.38
N ARG A 20 10.11 -20.02 -37.49
CA ARG A 20 11.25 -19.53 -36.67
C ARG A 20 11.12 -18.03 -36.61
N MET A 21 10.75 -17.54 -35.45
CA MET A 21 10.55 -16.10 -35.22
C MET A 21 11.74 -15.41 -35.85
N TYR A 22 11.45 -14.54 -36.78
CA TYR A 22 12.39 -13.65 -37.44
C TYR A 22 13.51 -13.30 -36.49
N LYS A 23 14.77 -13.41 -36.97
CA LYS A 23 15.94 -12.97 -36.21
C LYS A 23 15.58 -11.68 -35.55
N TYR A 24 15.53 -11.67 -34.24
CA TYR A 24 15.11 -10.57 -33.40
C TYR A 24 15.81 -9.31 -33.92
N ASN A 25 15.07 -8.43 -34.53
CA ASN A 25 15.65 -7.18 -35.02
C ASN A 25 15.93 -6.33 -33.78
N GLU A 26 17.18 -6.12 -33.48
CA GLU A 26 17.65 -5.39 -32.30
C GLU A 26 17.01 -3.98 -32.22
N LYS A 27 16.79 -3.34 -33.36
CA LYS A 27 16.05 -2.08 -33.44
C LYS A 27 14.58 -2.21 -32.99
N ALA A 28 13.92 -3.30 -33.37
CA ALA A 28 12.53 -3.55 -32.97
C ALA A 28 12.44 -3.83 -31.45
N ARG A 29 13.43 -4.49 -30.89
CA ARG A 29 13.54 -4.72 -29.45
C ARG A 29 13.72 -3.41 -28.70
N MET A 30 14.69 -2.58 -29.12
CA MET A 30 14.92 -1.29 -28.48
C MET A 30 13.68 -0.39 -28.55
N ALA A 31 12.99 -0.33 -29.69
CA ALA A 31 11.76 0.43 -29.81
C ALA A 31 10.63 -0.12 -28.94
N PHE A 32 10.57 -1.43 -28.73
CA PHE A 32 9.60 -2.05 -27.83
C PHE A 32 9.93 -1.75 -26.36
N ASP A 33 11.19 -1.88 -25.97
CA ASP A 33 11.65 -1.59 -24.62
C ASP A 33 11.41 -0.10 -24.28
N GLU A 34 11.71 0.84 -25.19
CA GLU A 34 11.40 2.27 -25.05
C GLU A 34 9.88 2.54 -24.92
N LEU A 35 9.07 1.80 -25.68
CA LEU A 35 7.61 1.93 -25.58
C LEU A 35 7.09 1.46 -24.23
N ILE A 36 7.58 0.34 -23.72
CA ILE A 36 7.22 -0.18 -22.40
C ILE A 36 7.63 0.82 -21.30
N GLU A 37 8.86 1.32 -21.32
CA GLU A 37 9.32 2.32 -20.35
C GLU A 37 8.46 3.59 -20.37
N ARG A 38 8.05 4.04 -21.56
CA ARG A 38 7.17 5.20 -21.70
C ARG A 38 5.78 4.94 -21.15
N ILE A 39 5.19 3.78 -21.43
CA ILE A 39 3.87 3.38 -20.90
C ILE A 39 3.92 3.30 -19.38
N ASP A 40 4.93 2.65 -18.81
CA ASP A 40 5.13 2.54 -17.38
C ASP A 40 5.30 3.92 -16.70
N ALA A 41 6.03 4.83 -17.35
CA ALA A 41 6.21 6.19 -16.85
C ALA A 41 4.90 6.99 -16.89
N GLU A 42 4.11 6.86 -17.96
CA GLU A 42 2.79 7.50 -18.07
C GLU A 42 1.78 6.97 -17.06
N GLU A 43 1.74 5.65 -16.84
CA GLU A 43 0.87 5.05 -15.83
C GLU A 43 1.26 5.48 -14.41
N LYS A 44 2.56 5.45 -14.09
CA LYS A 44 3.07 5.96 -12.82
C LYS A 44 2.73 7.44 -12.62
N ALA A 45 2.87 8.26 -13.66
CA ALA A 45 2.52 9.67 -13.61
C ALA A 45 1.01 9.88 -13.38
N LYS A 46 0.14 9.10 -14.03
CA LYS A 46 -1.32 9.14 -13.83
C LYS A 46 -1.71 8.73 -12.42
N ILE A 47 -1.11 7.65 -11.90
CA ILE A 47 -1.34 7.19 -10.53
C ILE A 47 -0.89 8.25 -9.53
N ASN A 48 0.30 8.83 -9.70
CA ASN A 48 0.82 9.86 -8.83
C ASN A 48 -0.02 11.15 -8.89
N ALA A 49 -0.48 11.55 -10.08
CA ALA A 49 -1.38 12.70 -10.24
C ALA A 49 -2.75 12.48 -9.59
N LYS A 50 -3.28 11.25 -9.66
CA LYS A 50 -4.52 10.87 -8.97
C LYS A 50 -4.33 10.91 -7.46
N LEU A 51 -3.24 10.32 -6.96
CA LEU A 51 -2.89 10.34 -5.54
C LEU A 51 -2.66 11.76 -5.03
N ALA A 52 -2.00 12.63 -5.81
CA ALA A 52 -1.79 14.03 -5.45
C ALA A 52 -3.09 14.84 -5.39
N LYS A 53 -4.08 14.52 -6.25
CA LYS A 53 -5.41 15.15 -6.19
C LYS A 53 -6.25 14.67 -5.00
N GLU A 54 -6.06 13.44 -4.56
CA GLU A 54 -6.70 12.88 -3.36
C GLU A 54 -5.95 13.27 -2.07
N PHE A 55 -4.77 13.89 -2.20
CA PHE A 55 -3.96 14.35 -1.09
C PHE A 55 -4.52 15.63 -0.50
N ILE A 56 -5.44 15.49 0.42
CA ILE A 56 -5.82 16.57 1.32
C ILE A 56 -4.84 16.52 2.50
N GLN A 57 -3.93 17.50 2.58
CA GLN A 57 -3.12 17.69 3.77
C GLN A 57 -4.06 17.94 4.96
N ARG A 58 -4.22 16.94 5.79
CA ARG A 58 -5.11 17.02 6.95
C ARG A 58 -4.43 17.79 8.07
N LYS A 59 -5.18 18.64 8.71
CA LYS A 59 -4.71 19.35 9.92
C LYS A 59 -5.00 18.57 11.19
N GLU A 60 -5.94 17.63 11.13
CA GLU A 60 -6.42 16.89 12.30
C GLU A 60 -6.49 15.39 12.02
N LEU A 61 -6.36 14.60 13.08
CA LEU A 61 -6.53 13.16 13.03
C LEU A 61 -7.99 12.80 12.76
N LEU A 62 -8.18 11.77 11.95
CA LEU A 62 -9.50 11.20 11.72
C LEU A 62 -10.07 10.59 13.01
N PRO A 63 -11.41 10.58 13.17
CA PRO A 63 -12.05 9.94 14.31
C PRO A 63 -11.69 8.46 14.50
N CYS A 64 -11.53 7.69 13.40
CA CYS A 64 -11.09 6.31 13.46
C CYS A 64 -9.65 6.16 13.98
N VAL A 65 -8.76 7.10 13.62
CA VAL A 65 -7.37 7.11 14.12
C VAL A 65 -7.35 7.44 15.61
N GLN A 66 -8.11 8.43 16.04
CA GLN A 66 -8.27 8.79 17.45
C GLN A 66 -8.85 7.62 18.26
N TYR A 67 -9.84 6.92 17.69
CA TYR A 67 -10.42 5.74 18.33
C TYR A 67 -9.36 4.66 18.56
N ILE A 68 -8.57 4.31 17.56
CA ILE A 68 -7.51 3.30 17.67
C ILE A 68 -6.46 3.72 18.71
N LEU A 69 -6.03 4.98 18.69
CA LEU A 69 -5.05 5.48 19.66
C LEU A 69 -5.54 5.37 21.11
N ASN A 70 -6.85 5.46 21.34
CA ASN A 70 -7.45 5.37 22.67
C ASN A 70 -7.74 3.93 23.11
N HIS A 71 -8.07 3.02 22.19
CA HIS A 71 -8.61 1.69 22.51
C HIS A 71 -7.69 0.53 22.12
N GLY A 72 -6.64 0.76 21.32
CA GLY A 72 -5.80 -0.31 20.78
C GLY A 72 -6.42 -1.00 19.56
N CYS A 73 -5.97 -2.22 19.26
CA CYS A 73 -6.46 -3.01 18.13
C CYS A 73 -6.57 -4.49 18.47
N ALA A 74 -7.35 -5.21 17.66
CA ALA A 74 -7.52 -6.65 17.81
C ALA A 74 -6.21 -7.42 17.53
N LYS A 75 -6.02 -8.53 18.24
CA LYS A 75 -4.91 -9.45 18.01
C LYS A 75 -4.94 -9.93 16.54
N GLY A 76 -3.81 -9.88 15.86
CA GLY A 76 -3.69 -10.21 14.44
C GLY A 76 -3.68 -8.99 13.51
N ASN A 77 -4.27 -7.87 13.92
CA ASN A 77 -4.31 -6.63 13.11
C ASN A 77 -3.22 -5.61 13.49
N ARG A 78 -2.40 -5.90 14.50
CA ARG A 78 -1.44 -4.95 15.09
C ARG A 78 -0.49 -4.32 14.08
N ASN A 79 0.11 -5.11 13.22
CA ASN A 79 1.05 -4.59 12.21
C ASN A 79 0.34 -3.68 11.21
N ASN A 80 -0.79 -4.09 10.66
CA ASN A 80 -1.59 -3.29 9.74
C ASN A 80 -2.09 -2.00 10.41
N THR A 81 -2.50 -2.08 11.68
CA THR A 81 -2.92 -0.93 12.46
C THR A 81 -1.76 0.04 12.70
N THR A 82 -0.57 -0.48 13.02
CA THR A 82 0.65 0.33 13.16
C THR A 82 0.98 1.09 11.88
N VAL A 83 0.89 0.43 10.72
CA VAL A 83 1.09 1.08 9.40
C VAL A 83 0.06 2.19 9.18
N ALA A 84 -1.22 1.92 9.46
CA ALA A 84 -2.31 2.89 9.27
C ALA A 84 -2.16 4.11 10.19
N LEU A 85 -1.79 3.89 11.46
CA LEU A 85 -1.51 4.96 12.43
C LEU A 85 -0.32 5.81 12.00
N ALA A 86 0.81 5.18 11.67
CA ALA A 86 2.02 5.88 11.22
C ALA A 86 1.73 6.75 10.00
N SER A 87 1.06 6.18 9.00
CA SER A 87 0.66 6.90 7.79
C SER A 87 -0.21 8.13 8.10
N SER A 88 -1.16 7.98 9.01
CA SER A 88 -2.06 9.07 9.39
C SER A 88 -1.37 10.18 10.19
N LEU A 89 -0.41 9.81 11.05
CA LEU A 89 0.40 10.75 11.81
C LEU A 89 1.35 11.55 10.89
N PHE A 90 1.99 10.90 9.91
CA PHE A 90 2.76 11.60 8.89
C PHE A 90 1.90 12.52 8.03
N GLN A 91 0.66 12.13 7.73
CA GLN A 91 -0.26 12.94 6.94
C GLN A 91 -0.63 14.27 7.61
N ILE A 92 -0.62 14.34 8.93
CA ILE A 92 -0.84 15.59 9.68
C ILE A 92 0.46 16.34 9.98
N GLY A 93 1.58 15.89 9.43
CA GLY A 93 2.88 16.58 9.51
C GLY A 93 3.73 16.25 10.74
N LYS A 94 3.44 15.13 11.43
CA LYS A 94 4.31 14.67 12.52
C LYS A 94 5.67 14.22 12.01
N THR A 95 6.71 14.50 12.78
CA THR A 95 8.08 14.04 12.49
C THR A 95 8.24 12.54 12.76
N HIS A 96 9.29 11.93 12.21
CA HIS A 96 9.59 10.51 12.44
C HIS A 96 9.65 10.16 13.93
N ASP A 97 10.35 10.99 14.73
CA ASP A 97 10.56 10.71 16.14
C ASP A 97 9.26 10.85 16.94
N GLU A 98 8.45 11.87 16.64
CA GLU A 98 7.12 12.00 17.24
C GLU A 98 6.21 10.81 16.91
N VAL A 99 6.21 10.35 15.65
CA VAL A 99 5.42 9.19 15.23
C VAL A 99 5.89 7.93 15.95
N LEU A 100 7.19 7.72 16.02
CA LEU A 100 7.77 6.57 16.70
C LEU A 100 7.41 6.56 18.20
N GLU A 101 7.53 7.69 18.88
CA GLU A 101 7.19 7.84 20.29
C GLU A 101 5.69 7.54 20.55
N ILE A 102 4.80 8.13 19.76
CA ILE A 102 3.36 7.91 19.87
C ILE A 102 3.01 6.44 19.68
N ILE A 103 3.56 5.80 18.65
CA ILE A 103 3.26 4.40 18.32
C ILE A 103 3.85 3.45 19.35
N MET A 104 5.06 3.68 19.83
CA MET A 104 5.67 2.89 20.91
C MET A 104 4.82 2.95 22.18
N HIS A 105 4.42 4.15 22.59
CA HIS A 105 3.54 4.33 23.74
C HIS A 105 2.20 3.62 23.56
N TRP A 106 1.56 3.80 22.41
CA TRP A 106 0.31 3.12 22.06
C TRP A 106 0.45 1.60 22.07
N ASN A 107 1.51 1.08 21.49
CA ASN A 107 1.77 -0.36 21.43
C ASN A 107 1.82 -1.01 22.81
N ILE A 108 2.50 -0.37 23.77
CA ILE A 108 2.69 -0.91 25.12
C ILE A 108 1.44 -0.69 25.97
N THR A 109 0.75 0.45 25.82
CA THR A 109 -0.32 0.83 26.75
C THR A 109 -1.71 0.38 26.30
N LYS A 110 -1.92 0.10 25.01
CA LYS A 110 -3.23 -0.17 24.44
C LYS A 110 -3.41 -1.56 23.85
N ASN A 111 -2.33 -2.32 23.67
CA ASN A 111 -2.40 -3.67 23.13
C ASN A 111 -2.01 -4.71 24.20
N GLU A 112 -2.84 -5.76 24.33
CA GLU A 112 -2.57 -6.85 25.27
C GLU A 112 -1.30 -7.64 24.95
N ASP A 113 -0.94 -7.68 23.65
CA ASP A 113 0.20 -8.42 23.12
C ASP A 113 0.98 -7.49 22.18
N PRO A 114 1.87 -6.64 22.73
CA PRO A 114 2.55 -5.61 21.94
C PRO A 114 3.52 -6.21 20.93
N LEU A 115 3.72 -5.50 19.82
CA LEU A 115 4.73 -5.81 18.82
C LEU A 115 6.13 -5.52 19.36
N ASP A 116 7.12 -6.20 18.81
CA ASP A 116 8.52 -5.92 19.13
C ASP A 116 8.94 -4.51 18.64
N GLU A 117 9.81 -3.87 19.37
CA GLU A 117 10.32 -2.55 19.03
C GLU A 117 10.94 -2.49 17.63
N SER A 118 11.68 -3.52 17.24
CA SER A 118 12.31 -3.62 15.93
C SER A 118 11.30 -3.66 14.79
N GLU A 119 10.17 -4.34 15.02
CA GLU A 119 9.06 -4.43 14.08
C GLU A 119 8.37 -3.07 13.90
N ILE A 120 8.11 -2.37 15.01
CA ILE A 120 7.54 -1.02 14.99
C ILE A 120 8.47 -0.05 14.24
N ARG A 121 9.77 -0.05 14.55
CA ARG A 121 10.75 0.82 13.88
C ARG A 121 10.79 0.59 12.38
N THR A 122 10.75 -0.67 11.96
CA THR A 122 10.71 -1.05 10.54
C THR A 122 9.44 -0.57 9.86
N THR A 123 8.30 -0.75 10.52
CA THR A 123 6.98 -0.35 10.02
C THR A 123 6.85 1.17 9.90
N VAL A 124 7.28 1.92 10.92
CA VAL A 124 7.28 3.40 10.91
C VAL A 124 8.20 3.95 9.81
N ARG A 125 9.39 3.35 9.64
CA ARG A 125 10.31 3.74 8.55
C ARG A 125 9.69 3.50 7.18
N SER A 126 9.01 2.37 6.97
CA SER A 126 8.31 2.06 5.73
C SER A 126 7.18 3.07 5.45
N ALA A 127 6.39 3.41 6.48
CA ALA A 127 5.34 4.42 6.36
C ALA A 127 5.90 5.80 6.04
N MET A 128 7.05 6.18 6.63
CA MET A 128 7.75 7.43 6.32
C MET A 128 8.22 7.48 4.85
N ASN A 129 8.79 6.39 4.35
CA ASN A 129 9.22 6.31 2.96
C ASN A 129 8.05 6.47 1.98
N ASN A 130 6.88 5.91 2.32
CA ASN A 130 5.66 6.12 1.56
C ASN A 130 5.18 7.57 1.64
N ALA A 131 5.18 8.17 2.83
CA ALA A 131 4.81 9.56 3.06
C ALA A 131 5.68 10.54 2.26
N ASN A 132 6.99 10.31 2.19
CA ASN A 132 7.93 11.08 1.38
C ASN A 132 7.62 11.02 -0.13
N GLN A 133 6.90 9.98 -0.56
CA GLN A 133 6.40 9.80 -1.93
C GLN A 133 4.95 10.28 -2.09
N ASN A 134 4.39 10.99 -1.11
CA ASN A 134 2.98 11.39 -1.03
C ASN A 134 1.99 10.20 -1.12
N ARG A 135 2.39 9.05 -0.59
CA ARG A 135 1.56 7.85 -0.51
C ARG A 135 1.09 7.65 0.92
N PHE A 136 -0.21 7.74 1.13
CA PHE A 136 -0.82 7.56 2.44
C PHE A 136 -1.93 6.51 2.37
N TYR A 137 -2.08 5.77 3.46
CA TYR A 137 -3.18 4.84 3.61
C TYR A 137 -4.47 5.61 3.90
N GLY A 138 -5.51 5.30 3.13
CA GLY A 138 -6.81 5.97 3.22
C GLY A 138 -7.85 5.19 4.02
N CYS A 139 -9.10 5.64 3.89
CA CYS A 139 -10.26 5.07 4.59
C CYS A 139 -10.49 3.58 4.32
N THR A 140 -10.06 3.05 3.17
CA THR A 140 -10.17 1.61 2.85
C THR A 140 -9.50 0.77 3.92
N MET A 141 -8.27 1.12 4.32
CA MET A 141 -7.53 0.38 5.33
C MET A 141 -8.23 0.39 6.70
N PHE A 142 -8.83 1.52 7.09
CA PHE A 142 -9.60 1.60 8.34
C PHE A 142 -10.93 0.85 8.29
N LYS A 143 -11.52 0.68 7.10
CA LYS A 143 -12.68 -0.20 6.89
C LYS A 143 -12.28 -1.67 7.02
N ASP A 144 -11.16 -2.05 6.42
CA ASP A 144 -10.63 -3.41 6.48
C ASP A 144 -10.24 -3.82 7.91
N LEU A 145 -9.87 -2.85 8.74
CA LEU A 145 -9.60 -3.03 10.18
C LEU A 145 -10.87 -3.00 11.06
N ASP A 146 -12.04 -2.79 10.47
CA ASP A 146 -13.34 -2.65 11.16
C ASP A 146 -13.39 -1.54 12.23
N VAL A 147 -12.63 -0.48 12.02
CA VAL A 147 -12.53 0.66 12.95
C VAL A 147 -13.11 1.96 12.38
N CYS A 148 -13.85 1.86 11.27
CA CYS A 148 -14.45 3.02 10.64
C CYS A 148 -15.62 3.56 11.47
N VAL A 149 -15.49 4.78 11.97
CA VAL A 149 -16.50 5.43 12.83
C VAL A 149 -17.60 6.03 11.98
N LYS A 150 -18.87 5.74 12.31
CA LYS A 150 -20.06 6.36 11.68
C LYS A 150 -20.04 7.86 12.02
N GLY A 151 -20.31 8.69 11.00
CA GLY A 151 -20.29 10.17 11.15
C GLY A 151 -18.93 10.82 10.92
N CYS A 152 -17.96 10.08 10.42
CA CYS A 152 -16.69 10.65 9.99
C CYS A 152 -16.91 11.68 8.86
N PRO A 153 -16.30 12.88 8.91
CA PRO A 153 -16.50 13.95 7.94
C PRO A 153 -16.11 13.60 6.50
N ILE A 154 -15.35 12.48 6.32
CA ILE A 154 -14.96 11.97 5.01
C ILE A 154 -15.98 10.96 4.47
N HIS A 155 -16.81 10.39 5.33
CA HIS A 155 -17.90 9.50 4.96
C HIS A 155 -19.15 10.35 4.72
N LYS A 156 -19.30 10.83 3.50
CA LYS A 156 -20.58 11.29 2.99
C LYS A 156 -21.36 10.15 2.38
#